data_4d95ef8827e7b3bf3e9f3e29e173da21
#
_entry.id   4d95ef8827e7b3bf3e9f3e29e173da21
#
_cell.length_a   1.000
_cell.length_b   1.000
_cell.length_c   1.000
_cell.angle_alpha   90.00
_cell.angle_beta   90.00
_cell.angle_gamma   90.00
#
_symmetry.space_group_name_H-M   'P 1'
#
loop_
_entity.id
_entity.type
_entity.pdbx_description
1 polymer ?
#
loop_
_entity_poly.entity_id
_entity_poly.type
_entity_poly.pdbx_seq_one_letter_code
_entity_poly.pdbx_strand_id
1 'polypeptide(L)'
;IRPHPRSPIDPSTIRQLNFNYKNVDLQYPKRYQQTYDEFDFDAALDGAHCVISHSSNPGLQAVVAGVPVFVGKESLAYDVSNKDYSRIENLHKPDRLIWFNNLLYTEYFIDEIADGLPLVRLLPRLEKLVLAQNT
;
A
#
# COMPACT_ATOMS: atom_id res chain seq x y z
N ILE A 1 2.42 -6.36 13.95
CA ILE A 1 2.02 -7.04 12.70
C ILE A 1 0.50 -7.00 12.62
N ARG A 2 -0.05 -6.60 11.48
CA ARG A 2 -1.48 -6.59 11.20
C ARG A 2 -1.81 -7.63 10.13
N PRO A 3 -2.47 -8.74 10.47
CA PRO A 3 -2.91 -9.73 9.50
C PRO A 3 -3.98 -9.16 8.56
N HIS A 4 -4.00 -9.66 7.32
CA HIS A 4 -5.06 -9.29 6.39
C HIS A 4 -6.43 -9.81 6.91
N PRO A 5 -7.52 -9.01 6.90
CA PRO A 5 -8.79 -9.39 7.49
C PRO A 5 -9.43 -10.63 6.84
N ARG A 6 -9.15 -10.88 5.57
CA ARG A 6 -9.66 -12.04 4.81
C ARG A 6 -8.69 -13.22 4.73
N SER A 7 -7.46 -13.07 5.23
CA SER A 7 -6.43 -14.11 5.28
C SER A 7 -5.89 -14.23 6.69
N PRO A 8 -6.54 -15.00 7.56
CA PRO A 8 -6.07 -15.20 8.92
C PRO A 8 -4.70 -15.88 8.90
N ILE A 9 -3.79 -15.39 9.73
CA ILE A 9 -2.52 -16.06 9.96
C ILE A 9 -2.82 -17.37 10.69
N ASP A 10 -2.13 -18.44 10.28
CA ASP A 10 -2.23 -19.72 10.97
C ASP A 10 -1.80 -19.58 12.45
N PRO A 11 -2.57 -20.14 13.39
CA PRO A 11 -2.26 -20.06 14.82
C PRO A 11 -0.87 -20.58 15.21
N SER A 12 -0.31 -21.51 14.46
CA SER A 12 1.06 -22.01 14.71
C SER A 12 2.11 -20.95 14.39
N THR A 13 1.91 -20.21 13.30
CA THR A 13 2.78 -19.08 12.93
C THR A 13 2.73 -17.97 13.98
N ILE A 14 1.55 -17.66 14.50
CA ILE A 14 1.37 -16.68 15.58
C ILE A 14 2.14 -17.11 16.83
N ARG A 15 2.02 -18.39 17.22
CA ARG A 15 2.75 -18.92 18.37
C ARG A 15 4.27 -18.84 18.18
N GLN A 16 4.76 -19.17 16.99
CA GLN A 16 6.20 -19.07 16.68
C GLN A 16 6.70 -17.62 16.74
N LEU A 17 5.95 -16.67 16.20
CA LEU A 17 6.30 -15.25 16.26
C LEU A 17 6.37 -14.75 17.71
N ASN A 18 5.36 -15.03 18.52
CA ASN A 18 5.32 -14.63 19.92
C ASN A 18 6.39 -15.33 20.79
N PHE A 19 6.75 -16.56 20.47
CA PHE A 19 7.78 -17.30 21.17
C PHE A 19 9.19 -16.77 20.86
N ASN A 20 9.46 -16.46 19.59
CA ASN A 20 10.78 -16.08 19.13
C ASN A 20 11.09 -14.58 19.30
N TYR A 21 10.05 -13.74 19.30
CA TYR A 21 10.20 -12.29 19.25
C TYR A 21 9.30 -11.60 20.29
N LYS A 22 9.87 -11.23 21.42
CA LYS A 22 9.12 -10.58 22.53
C LYS A 22 8.65 -9.15 22.20
N ASN A 23 9.22 -8.53 21.19
CA ASN A 23 8.90 -7.18 20.72
C ASN A 23 7.90 -7.17 19.56
N VAL A 24 7.28 -8.32 19.24
CA VAL A 24 6.25 -8.41 18.21
C VAL A 24 4.86 -8.34 18.84
N ASP A 25 4.09 -7.36 18.45
CA ASP A 25 2.67 -7.22 18.74
C ASP A 25 1.81 -7.58 17.53
N LEU A 26 0.74 -8.35 17.76
CA LEU A 26 -0.21 -8.76 16.74
C LEU A 26 -1.51 -8.00 16.91
N GLN A 27 -1.73 -7.03 16.04
CA GLN A 27 -2.94 -6.24 16.02
C GLN A 27 -3.95 -6.85 15.03
N TYR A 28 -5.00 -7.46 15.57
CA TYR A 28 -6.07 -7.98 14.73
C TYR A 28 -7.02 -6.84 14.34
N PRO A 29 -7.38 -6.71 13.05
CA PRO A 29 -8.44 -5.80 12.65
C PRO A 29 -9.72 -6.21 13.40
N LYS A 30 -10.50 -5.23 13.86
CA LYS A 30 -11.80 -5.48 14.51
C LYS A 30 -12.73 -6.21 13.55
N ARG A 31 -12.78 -7.51 13.64
CA ARG A 31 -13.27 -8.47 12.64
C ARG A 31 -14.77 -8.45 12.38
N TYR A 32 -15.57 -7.66 13.12
CA TYR A 32 -17.01 -7.86 13.15
C TYR A 32 -17.85 -6.59 13.01
N GLN A 33 -17.25 -5.46 12.75
CA GLN A 33 -18.00 -4.31 12.29
C GLN A 33 -17.99 -4.33 10.77
N GLN A 34 -19.16 -4.35 10.15
CA GLN A 34 -19.33 -4.37 8.68
C GLN A 34 -18.76 -3.11 7.98
N THR A 35 -18.36 -2.14 8.73
CA THR A 35 -17.62 -0.96 8.30
C THR A 35 -16.16 -1.14 8.71
N TYR A 36 -15.26 -1.15 7.72
CA TYR A 36 -13.84 -0.91 7.97
C TYR A 36 -13.74 0.40 8.74
N ASP A 37 -13.20 0.32 9.95
CA ASP A 37 -12.85 1.53 10.69
C ASP A 37 -11.55 2.06 10.06
N GLU A 38 -11.68 2.95 9.09
CA GLU A 38 -10.55 3.62 8.43
C GLU A 38 -9.67 4.31 9.47
N PHE A 39 -10.26 4.82 10.53
CA PHE A 39 -9.57 5.45 11.66
C PHE A 39 -8.62 4.50 12.40
N ASP A 40 -8.87 3.20 12.42
CA ASP A 40 -8.00 2.24 13.09
C ASP A 40 -6.64 2.07 12.38
N PHE A 41 -6.61 2.23 11.05
CA PHE A 41 -5.36 2.17 10.31
C PHE A 41 -4.58 3.49 10.39
N ASP A 42 -5.23 4.60 10.30
CA ASP A 42 -4.61 5.93 10.44
C ASP A 42 -3.98 6.09 11.83
N ALA A 43 -4.68 5.65 12.88
CA ALA A 43 -4.12 5.60 14.23
C ALA A 43 -2.87 4.69 14.33
N ALA A 44 -2.81 3.61 13.54
CA ALA A 44 -1.64 2.74 13.52
C ALA A 44 -0.45 3.34 12.73
N LEU A 45 -0.70 4.33 11.87
CA LEU A 45 0.36 5.06 11.16
C LEU A 45 0.95 6.19 12.01
N ASP A 46 0.21 6.68 13.01
CA ASP A 46 0.68 7.74 13.89
C ASP A 46 1.92 7.28 14.67
N GLY A 47 3.02 8.02 14.52
CA GLY A 47 4.30 7.67 15.12
C GLY A 47 4.98 6.42 14.52
N ALA A 48 4.45 5.81 13.49
CA ALA A 48 5.08 4.66 12.84
C ALA A 48 6.42 5.06 12.17
N HIS A 49 7.47 4.34 12.49
CA HIS A 49 8.78 4.55 11.86
C HIS A 49 8.77 4.17 10.37
N CYS A 50 8.18 3.05 10.02
CA CYS A 50 7.94 2.62 8.65
C CYS A 50 6.81 1.58 8.58
N VAL A 51 6.32 1.33 7.36
CA VAL A 51 5.40 0.23 7.07
C VAL A 51 6.07 -0.75 6.10
N ILE A 52 5.98 -2.03 6.43
CA ILE A 52 6.46 -3.12 5.56
C ILE A 52 5.24 -3.87 5.06
N SER A 53 5.10 -3.95 3.75
CA SER A 53 3.97 -4.60 3.08
C SER A 53 4.44 -5.20 1.76
N HIS A 54 3.77 -6.23 1.25
CA HIS A 54 4.12 -6.75 -0.09
C HIS A 54 3.47 -5.88 -1.17
N SER A 55 2.18 -6.03 -1.42
CA SER A 55 1.46 -5.31 -2.49
C SER A 55 0.10 -4.77 -2.03
N SER A 56 -0.15 -4.75 -0.73
CA SER A 56 -1.45 -4.36 -0.19
C SER A 56 -1.61 -2.84 -0.04
N ASN A 57 -2.86 -2.39 -0.07
CA ASN A 57 -3.23 -0.97 0.09
C ASN A 57 -2.64 -0.27 1.33
N PRO A 58 -2.45 -0.91 2.50
CA PRO A 58 -1.75 -0.29 3.62
C PRO A 58 -0.39 0.33 3.29
N GLY A 59 0.39 -0.26 2.38
CA GLY A 59 1.64 0.35 1.91
C GLY A 59 1.40 1.66 1.15
N LEU A 60 0.36 1.71 0.34
CA LEU A 60 -0.05 2.91 -0.41
C LEU A 60 -0.53 4.02 0.54
N GLN A 61 -1.42 3.68 1.46
CA GLN A 61 -1.94 4.60 2.47
C GLN A 61 -0.83 5.18 3.36
N ALA A 62 0.15 4.36 3.75
CA ALA A 62 1.32 4.83 4.50
C ALA A 62 2.14 5.87 3.72
N VAL A 63 2.37 5.67 2.41
CA VAL A 63 3.05 6.66 1.57
C VAL A 63 2.25 7.96 1.51
N VAL A 64 0.94 7.89 1.35
CA VAL A 64 0.06 9.08 1.36
C VAL A 64 0.16 9.82 2.69
N ALA A 65 0.13 9.09 3.81
CA ALA A 65 0.28 9.64 5.17
C ALA A 65 1.69 10.17 5.48
N GLY A 66 2.68 9.92 4.64
CA GLY A 66 4.03 10.40 4.88
C GLY A 66 4.95 9.43 5.63
N VAL A 67 4.48 8.23 5.89
CA VAL A 67 5.25 7.18 6.53
C VAL A 67 6.12 6.46 5.49
N PRO A 68 7.43 6.31 5.72
CA PRO A 68 8.30 5.52 4.85
C PRO A 68 7.82 4.08 4.71
N VAL A 69 8.01 3.49 3.52
CA VAL A 69 7.55 2.12 3.28
C VAL A 69 8.65 1.25 2.67
N PHE A 70 8.54 -0.05 2.93
CA PHE A 70 9.16 -1.12 2.15
C PHE A 70 8.04 -1.95 1.53
N VAL A 71 8.02 -2.04 0.21
CA VAL A 71 6.99 -2.81 -0.50
C VAL A 71 7.60 -3.66 -1.61
N GLY A 72 6.87 -4.69 -2.03
CA GLY A 72 7.24 -5.51 -3.18
C GLY A 72 7.09 -4.77 -4.50
N LYS A 73 7.72 -5.30 -5.55
CA LYS A 73 7.74 -4.70 -6.90
C LYS A 73 6.36 -4.55 -7.53
N GLU A 74 5.40 -5.34 -7.09
CA GLU A 74 4.02 -5.36 -7.56
C GLU A 74 3.17 -4.23 -6.96
N SER A 75 3.71 -3.52 -5.97
CA SER A 75 3.00 -2.42 -5.32
C SER A 75 3.09 -1.14 -6.14
N LEU A 76 2.00 -0.41 -6.23
CA LEU A 76 1.97 0.94 -6.83
C LEU A 76 2.86 1.94 -6.05
N ALA A 77 3.18 1.67 -4.80
CA ALA A 77 4.09 2.47 -3.99
C ALA A 77 5.57 2.12 -4.21
N TYR A 78 5.90 1.17 -5.09
CA TYR A 78 7.27 0.68 -5.24
C TYR A 78 8.27 1.78 -5.58
N ASP A 79 7.97 2.68 -6.50
CA ASP A 79 8.90 3.72 -6.95
C ASP A 79 9.32 4.69 -5.83
N VAL A 80 8.43 4.92 -4.87
CA VAL A 80 8.66 5.80 -3.70
C VAL A 80 8.96 5.03 -2.41
N SER A 81 9.25 3.73 -2.51
CA SER A 81 9.58 2.90 -1.36
C SER A 81 11.09 2.81 -1.11
N ASN A 82 11.46 2.49 0.13
CA ASN A 82 12.80 2.08 0.47
C ASN A 82 13.06 0.65 -0.06
N LYS A 83 14.28 0.38 -0.52
CA LYS A 83 14.65 -0.90 -1.15
C LYS A 83 15.63 -1.72 -0.30
N ASP A 84 16.34 -1.08 0.58
CA ASP A 84 17.41 -1.68 1.37
C ASP A 84 17.03 -1.75 2.85
N TYR A 85 16.66 -2.95 3.31
CA TYR A 85 16.26 -3.19 4.69
C TYR A 85 17.41 -2.97 5.70
N SER A 86 18.67 -3.04 5.27
CA SER A 86 19.80 -2.77 6.15
C SER A 86 19.85 -1.30 6.62
N ARG A 87 19.14 -0.43 5.94
CA ARG A 87 19.02 1.00 6.23
C ARG A 87 17.73 1.37 6.96
N ILE A 88 17.08 0.42 7.59
CA ILE A 88 15.78 0.65 8.25
C ILE A 88 15.84 1.75 9.32
N GLU A 89 16.98 1.95 9.97
CA GLU A 89 17.18 3.04 10.94
C GLU A 89 17.43 4.41 10.28
N ASN A 90 17.77 4.43 8.98
CA ASN A 90 18.06 5.64 8.20
C ASN A 90 17.24 5.67 6.92
N LEU A 91 15.95 5.81 7.07
CA LEU A 91 15.00 5.75 5.96
C LEU A 91 15.08 6.99 5.07
N HIS A 92 15.11 6.74 3.78
CA HIS A 92 14.91 7.77 2.80
C HIS A 92 13.43 8.14 2.69
N LYS A 93 13.14 9.46 2.66
CA LYS A 93 11.82 10.01 2.39
C LYS A 93 11.85 10.65 1.00
N PRO A 94 11.52 9.90 -0.07
CA PRO A 94 11.56 10.42 -1.43
C PRO A 94 10.52 11.53 -1.63
N ASP A 95 10.77 12.41 -2.60
CA ASP A 95 9.73 13.31 -3.07
C ASP A 95 8.60 12.48 -3.71
N ARG A 96 7.40 12.65 -3.16
CA ARG A 96 6.21 11.88 -3.53
C ARG A 96 5.25 12.66 -4.42
N LEU A 97 5.52 13.92 -4.68
CA LEU A 97 4.55 14.81 -5.34
C LEU A 97 4.19 14.29 -6.74
N ILE A 98 5.20 13.93 -7.53
CA ILE A 98 4.97 13.41 -8.90
C ILE A 98 4.24 12.07 -8.83
N TRP A 99 4.66 11.18 -7.95
CA TRP A 99 4.02 9.88 -7.75
C TRP A 99 2.56 10.05 -7.31
N PHE A 100 2.31 10.93 -6.35
CA PHE A 100 0.96 11.19 -5.83
C PHE A 100 0.04 11.78 -6.90
N ASN A 101 0.52 12.73 -7.68
CA ASN A 101 -0.24 13.28 -8.79
C ASN A 101 -0.58 12.21 -9.84
N ASN A 102 0.36 11.31 -10.14
CA ASN A 102 0.12 10.20 -11.06
C ASN A 102 -0.93 9.23 -10.50
N LEU A 103 -0.88 8.93 -9.20
CA LEU A 103 -1.86 8.07 -8.54
C LEU A 103 -3.25 8.70 -8.63
N LEU A 104 -3.42 9.97 -8.23
CA LEU A 104 -4.69 10.69 -8.30
C LEU A 104 -5.25 10.75 -9.72
N TYR A 105 -4.37 10.83 -10.73
CA TYR A 105 -4.80 10.85 -12.13
C TYR A 105 -5.41 9.51 -12.59
N THR A 106 -5.10 8.41 -11.92
CA THR A 106 -5.61 7.07 -12.21
C THR A 106 -6.74 6.64 -11.29
N GLU A 107 -7.06 7.43 -10.28
CA GLU A 107 -8.21 7.20 -9.40
C GLU A 107 -9.48 7.77 -10.02
N TYR A 108 -10.57 7.01 -9.96
CA TYR A 108 -11.88 7.39 -10.50
C TYR A 108 -12.98 7.01 -9.51
N PHE A 109 -13.95 7.86 -9.37
CA PHE A 109 -15.19 7.53 -8.66
C PHE A 109 -16.02 6.53 -9.47
N ILE A 110 -16.90 5.81 -8.78
CA ILE A 110 -17.75 4.79 -9.42
C ILE A 110 -18.62 5.42 -10.53
N ASP A 111 -19.15 6.62 -10.32
CA ASP A 111 -19.95 7.32 -11.31
C ASP A 111 -19.12 7.70 -12.54
N GLU A 112 -17.88 8.15 -12.36
CA GLU A 112 -16.95 8.43 -13.45
C GLU A 112 -16.59 7.17 -14.27
N ILE A 113 -16.50 6.01 -13.59
CA ILE A 113 -16.31 4.72 -14.26
C ILE A 113 -17.54 4.33 -15.06
N ALA A 114 -18.74 4.52 -14.49
CA ALA A 114 -20.01 4.26 -15.17
C ALA A 114 -20.20 5.13 -16.42
N ASP A 115 -19.74 6.37 -16.37
CA ASP A 115 -19.76 7.32 -17.49
C ASP A 115 -18.66 7.07 -18.53
N GLY A 116 -17.78 6.08 -18.31
CA GLY A 116 -16.72 5.72 -19.24
C GLY A 116 -15.50 6.66 -19.25
N LEU A 117 -15.40 7.58 -18.30
CA LEU A 117 -14.32 8.57 -18.23
C LEU A 117 -12.91 7.94 -18.22
N PRO A 118 -12.64 6.81 -17.54
CA PRO A 118 -11.35 6.13 -17.62
C PRO A 118 -10.98 5.72 -19.05
N LEU A 119 -11.94 5.23 -19.81
CA LEU A 119 -11.71 4.82 -21.21
C LEU A 119 -11.34 6.01 -22.07
N VAL A 120 -12.07 7.10 -21.96
CA VAL A 120 -11.80 8.34 -22.72
C VAL A 120 -10.38 8.86 -22.44
N ARG A 121 -9.92 8.80 -21.19
CA ARG A 121 -8.61 9.31 -20.79
C ARG A 121 -7.44 8.36 -21.11
N LEU A 122 -7.64 7.06 -20.98
CA LEU A 122 -6.56 6.06 -21.07
C LEU A 122 -6.38 5.48 -22.46
N LEU A 123 -7.46 5.30 -23.24
CA LEU A 123 -7.41 4.74 -24.59
C LEU A 123 -6.37 5.41 -25.49
N PRO A 124 -6.30 6.75 -25.62
CA PRO A 124 -5.30 7.40 -26.49
C PRO A 124 -3.85 7.13 -26.09
N ARG A 125 -3.61 6.85 -24.78
CA ARG A 125 -2.28 6.49 -24.29
C ARG A 125 -1.96 5.03 -24.59
N LEU A 126 -2.92 4.13 -24.42
CA LEU A 126 -2.77 2.70 -24.74
C LEU A 126 -2.52 2.49 -26.23
N GLU A 127 -3.24 3.20 -27.09
CA GLU A 127 -3.02 3.15 -28.54
C GLU A 127 -1.59 3.57 -28.93
N LYS A 128 -1.09 4.64 -28.34
CA LYS A 128 0.31 5.09 -28.56
C LYS A 128 1.33 4.06 -28.10
N LEU A 129 1.09 3.38 -26.95
CA LEU A 129 2.00 2.37 -26.44
C LEU A 129 2.01 1.12 -27.33
N VAL A 130 0.84 0.69 -27.82
CA VAL A 130 0.73 -0.47 -28.75
C VAL A 130 1.42 -0.15 -30.08
N LEU A 131 1.23 1.04 -30.62
CA LEU A 131 1.91 1.44 -31.86
C LEU A 131 3.42 1.51 -31.69
N ALA A 132 3.94 1.99 -30.55
CA ALA A 132 5.38 2.07 -30.28
C ALA A 132 6.04 0.70 -30.07
N GLN A 133 5.29 -0.34 -29.74
CA GLN A 133 5.81 -1.72 -29.60
C GLN A 133 5.87 -2.47 -30.93
N ASN A 134 5.19 -1.98 -31.95
CA ASN A 134 5.11 -2.59 -33.29
C ASN A 134 6.02 -1.91 -34.33
N THR A 135 6.82 -0.95 -33.91
CA THR A 135 7.86 -0.28 -34.68
C THR A 135 9.25 -0.64 -34.17
#